data_9e9ca7bf71999f8bf805c76cecc867bd
#
_entry.id   9e9ca7bf71999f8bf805c76cecc867bd
#
_cell.length_a   1.000
_cell.length_b   1.000
_cell.length_c   1.000
_cell.angle_alpha   90.00
_cell.angle_beta   90.00
_cell.angle_gamma   90.00
#
_symmetry.space_group_name_H-M   'P 1'
#
loop_
_entity.id
_entity.type
_entity.pdbx_description
1 polymer ?
#
loop_
_entity_poly.entity_id
_entity_poly.type
_entity_poly.pdbx_seq_one_letter_code
_entity_poly.pdbx_strand_id
1 'polypeptide(L)'
;MIFEAVWALVRQIPAGRVMTYGDVARTLGNVTLSRAVGFAMHDAPEDVPCHRVVNREGKLSDAFQPMGRETHRMLLEMEGVPFRLDGTVDLEQCRWAFI
;
A
#
# COMPACT_ATOMS: atom_id res chain seq x y z
N MET A 1 11.82 7.05 14.42
CA MET A 1 11.38 7.98 13.39
C MET A 1 10.12 7.46 12.71
N ILE A 2 9.31 8.36 12.17
CA ILE A 2 8.01 7.97 11.57
C ILE A 2 8.16 7.02 10.40
N PHE A 3 9.16 7.23 9.53
CA PHE A 3 9.34 6.36 8.37
C PHE A 3 9.64 4.92 8.78
N GLU A 4 10.44 4.73 9.81
CA GLU A 4 10.73 3.38 10.28
C GLU A 4 9.49 2.69 10.82
N ALA A 5 8.62 3.41 11.50
CA ALA A 5 7.37 2.86 11.99
C ALA A 5 6.43 2.47 10.82
N VAL A 6 6.40 3.30 9.78
CA VAL A 6 5.62 3.00 8.57
C VAL A 6 6.15 1.72 7.92
N TRP A 7 7.45 1.64 7.71
CA TRP A 7 8.06 0.46 7.09
C TRP A 7 7.83 -0.81 7.89
N ALA A 8 7.95 -0.73 9.22
CA ALA A 8 7.70 -1.88 10.08
C ALA A 8 6.27 -2.39 9.96
N LEU A 9 5.30 -1.48 9.89
CA LEU A 9 3.91 -1.86 9.71
C LEU A 9 3.67 -2.47 8.32
N VAL A 10 4.17 -1.83 7.28
CA VAL A 10 3.96 -2.29 5.90
C VAL A 10 4.57 -3.68 5.68
N ARG A 11 5.70 -3.97 6.32
CA ARG A 11 6.30 -5.31 6.24
C ARG A 11 5.37 -6.40 6.75
N GLN A 12 4.41 -6.07 7.57
CA GLN A 12 3.47 -7.05 8.14
C GLN A 12 2.27 -7.33 7.25
N ILE A 13 2.01 -6.50 6.24
CA ILE A 13 0.89 -6.74 5.33
C ILE A 13 1.16 -8.03 4.55
N PRO A 14 0.27 -9.04 4.67
CA PRO A 14 0.53 -10.31 3.97
C PRO A 14 0.31 -10.19 2.47
N ALA A 15 0.94 -11.07 1.71
CA ALA A 15 0.73 -11.16 0.27
C ALA A 15 -0.76 -11.43 0.00
N GLY A 16 -1.31 -10.77 -1.01
CA GLY A 16 -2.72 -10.88 -1.34
C GLY A 16 -3.61 -9.89 -0.61
N ARG A 17 -3.05 -9.10 0.28
CA ARG A 17 -3.77 -8.09 1.03
C ARG A 17 -3.15 -6.71 0.82
N VAL A 18 -3.95 -5.67 1.04
CA VAL A 18 -3.48 -4.29 0.90
C VAL A 18 -4.01 -3.42 2.04
N MET A 19 -3.30 -2.31 2.28
CA MET A 19 -3.77 -1.23 3.15
C MET A 19 -3.80 0.04 2.32
N THR A 20 -4.64 0.98 2.70
CA THR A 20 -4.59 2.32 2.11
C THR A 20 -3.60 3.18 2.89
N TYR A 21 -3.16 4.29 2.31
CA TYR A 21 -2.31 5.25 3.03
C TYR A 21 -2.98 5.70 4.33
N GLY A 22 -4.30 5.94 4.29
CA GLY A 22 -5.04 6.31 5.48
C GLY A 22 -5.10 5.20 6.52
N ASP A 23 -5.20 3.94 6.08
CA ASP A 23 -5.19 2.80 6.98
C ASP A 23 -3.88 2.71 7.74
N VAL A 24 -2.75 2.88 7.03
CA VAL A 24 -1.44 2.86 7.65
C VAL A 24 -1.31 4.01 8.67
N ALA A 25 -1.71 5.21 8.27
CA ALA A 25 -1.65 6.38 9.14
C ALA A 25 -2.51 6.19 10.39
N ARG A 26 -3.72 5.67 10.21
CA ARG A 26 -4.64 5.45 11.32
C ARG A 26 -4.11 4.40 12.29
N THR A 27 -3.54 3.34 11.76
CA THR A 27 -2.94 2.28 12.58
C THR A 27 -1.79 2.83 13.42
N LEU A 28 -1.04 3.79 12.88
CA LEU A 28 0.03 4.47 13.61
C LEU A 28 -0.49 5.56 14.57
N GLY A 29 -1.80 5.75 14.62
CA GLY A 29 -2.43 6.64 15.60
C GLY A 29 -2.77 8.03 15.12
N ASN A 30 -2.53 8.37 13.85
CA ASN A 30 -2.80 9.73 13.38
C ASN A 30 -3.08 9.77 11.88
N VAL A 31 -4.36 9.94 11.52
CA VAL A 31 -4.79 9.97 10.12
C VAL A 31 -4.17 11.12 9.31
N THR A 32 -3.68 12.17 9.98
CA THR A 32 -3.05 13.28 9.27
C THR A 32 -1.68 12.90 8.72
N LEU A 33 -1.16 11.72 9.08
CA LEU A 33 0.13 11.24 8.60
C LEU A 33 0.07 10.59 7.20
N SER A 34 -1.11 10.55 6.55
CA SER A 34 -1.25 9.88 5.25
C SER A 34 -0.23 10.37 4.21
N ARG A 35 0.05 11.68 4.17
CA ARG A 35 1.04 12.23 3.25
C ARG A 35 2.45 11.73 3.59
N ALA A 36 2.78 11.68 4.88
CA ALA A 36 4.08 11.17 5.31
C ALA A 36 4.23 9.69 4.98
N VAL A 37 3.14 8.92 5.04
CA VAL A 37 3.13 7.52 4.62
C VAL A 37 3.50 7.42 3.14
N GLY A 38 2.94 8.28 2.30
CA GLY A 38 3.30 8.33 0.88
C GLY A 38 4.79 8.58 0.66
N PHE A 39 5.37 9.55 1.38
CA PHE A 39 6.80 9.82 1.29
C PHE A 39 7.63 8.63 1.80
N ALA A 40 7.18 7.98 2.87
CA ALA A 40 7.88 6.81 3.40
C ALA A 40 7.89 5.66 2.39
N MET A 41 6.81 5.49 1.63
CA MET A 41 6.76 4.47 0.58
C MET A 41 7.74 4.78 -0.54
N HIS A 42 7.87 6.04 -0.91
CA HIS A 42 8.80 6.45 -1.95
C HIS A 42 10.26 6.18 -1.56
N ASP A 43 10.59 6.31 -0.28
CA ASP A 43 11.95 6.14 0.25
C ASP A 43 12.21 4.75 0.84
N ALA A 44 11.28 3.82 0.71
CA ALA A 44 11.35 2.56 1.43
C ALA A 44 12.51 1.66 0.97
N PRO A 45 13.10 0.90 1.90
CA PRO A 45 14.04 -0.16 1.54
C PRO A 45 13.38 -1.22 0.66
N GLU A 46 14.19 -1.98 -0.08
CA GLU A 46 13.71 -2.97 -1.03
C GLU A 46 12.85 -4.07 -0.40
N ASP A 47 13.07 -4.38 0.86
CA ASP A 47 12.32 -5.44 1.53
C ASP A 47 10.94 -5.01 2.00
N VAL A 48 10.60 -3.71 1.90
CA VAL A 48 9.29 -3.21 2.27
C VAL A 48 8.34 -3.40 1.08
N PRO A 49 7.23 -4.16 1.24
CA PRO A 49 6.31 -4.42 0.14
C PRO A 49 5.41 -3.22 -0.15
N CYS A 50 5.99 -2.16 -0.69
CA CYS A 50 5.29 -0.90 -0.95
C CYS A 50 4.10 -1.06 -1.88
N HIS A 51 4.12 -2.09 -2.75
CA HIS A 51 3.01 -2.36 -3.66
C HIS A 51 1.72 -2.72 -2.92
N ARG A 52 1.82 -3.14 -1.65
CA ARG A 52 0.66 -3.48 -0.83
C ARG A 52 0.01 -2.27 -0.15
N VAL A 53 0.43 -1.07 -0.55
CA VAL A 53 -0.20 0.17 -0.06
C VAL A 53 -0.77 0.91 -1.26
N VAL A 54 -2.06 1.23 -1.20
CA VAL A 54 -2.77 1.88 -2.30
C VAL A 54 -3.52 3.11 -1.76
N ASN A 55 -4.11 3.91 -2.66
CA ASN A 55 -4.87 5.05 -2.18
C ASN A 55 -6.24 4.58 -1.63
N ARG A 56 -6.97 5.50 -1.04
CA ARG A 56 -8.24 5.16 -0.37
C ARG A 56 -9.31 4.59 -1.30
N GLU A 57 -9.16 4.80 -2.60
CA GLU A 57 -10.09 4.29 -3.60
C GLU A 57 -9.58 3.02 -4.28
N GLY A 58 -8.42 2.53 -3.84
CA GLY A 58 -7.81 1.36 -4.47
C GLY A 58 -7.05 1.66 -5.74
N LYS A 59 -6.82 2.95 -6.05
CA LYS A 59 -6.06 3.31 -7.24
C LYS A 59 -4.58 3.04 -7.06
N LEU A 60 -3.95 2.66 -8.15
CA LEU A 60 -2.52 2.39 -8.19
C LEU A 60 -1.75 3.68 -8.43
N SER A 61 -0.48 3.71 -7.99
CA SER A 61 0.34 4.90 -8.09
C SER A 61 1.10 4.97 -9.40
N ASP A 62 0.99 6.11 -10.11
CA ASP A 62 1.82 6.37 -11.28
C ASP A 62 3.27 6.63 -10.91
N ALA A 63 3.52 6.98 -9.64
CA ALA A 63 4.87 7.25 -9.15
C ALA A 63 5.57 5.99 -8.64
N PHE A 64 4.94 4.83 -8.71
CA PHE A 64 5.54 3.58 -8.25
C PHE A 64 6.77 3.24 -9.10
N GLN A 65 7.87 2.86 -8.43
CA GLN A 65 9.12 2.54 -9.11
C GLN A 65 9.33 1.03 -9.18
N PRO A 66 9.95 0.52 -10.28
CA PRO A 66 10.38 1.28 -11.47
C PRO A 66 9.24 1.37 -12.46
N MET A 67 8.55 1.36 -13.01
CA MET A 67 7.63 1.41 -14.15
C MET A 67 6.20 1.81 -13.79
N GLY A 68 6.05 2.51 -12.67
CA GLY A 68 4.78 3.12 -12.33
C GLY A 68 3.66 2.13 -12.12
N ARG A 69 2.47 2.49 -12.59
CA ARG A 69 1.24 1.76 -12.33
C ARG A 69 1.28 0.32 -12.84
N GLU A 70 1.93 0.09 -13.97
CA GLU A 70 1.98 -1.25 -14.56
C GLU A 70 2.71 -2.24 -13.64
N THR A 71 3.86 -1.82 -13.11
CA THR A 71 4.62 -2.66 -12.17
C THR A 71 3.82 -2.88 -10.89
N HIS A 72 3.18 -1.83 -10.39
CA HIS A 72 2.36 -1.92 -9.19
C HIS A 72 1.26 -2.96 -9.37
N ARG A 73 0.54 -2.89 -10.50
CA ARG A 73 -0.53 -3.84 -10.79
C ARG A 73 0.00 -5.26 -10.93
N MET A 74 1.09 -5.43 -11.67
CA MET A 74 1.67 -6.76 -11.88
C MET A 74 2.01 -7.44 -10.56
N LEU A 75 2.66 -6.72 -9.65
CA LEU A 75 3.04 -7.27 -8.35
C LEU A 75 1.83 -7.70 -7.54
N LEU A 76 0.76 -6.90 -7.55
CA LEU A 76 -0.47 -7.24 -6.84
C LEU A 76 -1.18 -8.42 -7.49
N GLU A 77 -1.23 -8.47 -8.82
CA GLU A 77 -1.84 -9.59 -9.53
C GLU A 77 -1.11 -10.91 -9.25
N MET A 78 0.20 -10.86 -9.18
CA MET A 78 0.99 -12.04 -8.85
C MET A 78 0.69 -12.58 -7.45
N GLU A 79 0.18 -11.74 -6.57
CA GLU A 79 -0.19 -12.12 -5.21
C GLU A 79 -1.68 -12.49 -5.09
N GLY A 80 -2.41 -12.46 -6.19
CA GLY A 80 -3.82 -12.81 -6.18
C GLY A 80 -4.77 -11.72 -5.74
N VAL A 81 -4.32 -10.46 -5.71
CA VAL A 81 -5.16 -9.34 -5.32
C VAL A 81 -6.27 -9.13 -6.36
N PRO A 82 -7.54 -9.09 -5.95
CA PRO A 82 -8.63 -8.87 -6.89
C PRO A 82 -8.75 -7.42 -7.31
N PHE A 83 -9.12 -7.20 -8.58
CA PHE A 83 -9.31 -5.87 -9.13
C PHE A 83 -10.75 -5.72 -9.62
N ARG A 84 -11.25 -4.49 -9.53
CA ARG A 84 -12.55 -4.12 -10.09
C ARG A 84 -12.40 -3.85 -11.58
N LEU A 85 -13.53 -3.79 -12.27
CA LEU A 85 -13.54 -3.54 -13.72
C LEU A 85 -12.92 -2.21 -14.11
N ASP A 86 -12.95 -1.22 -13.22
CA ASP A 86 -12.38 0.09 -13.48
C ASP A 86 -10.84 0.14 -13.26
N GLY A 87 -10.23 -0.99 -12.89
CA GLY A 87 -8.79 -1.07 -12.68
C GLY A 87 -8.34 -0.76 -11.26
N THR A 88 -9.25 -0.46 -10.35
CA THR A 88 -8.90 -0.26 -8.95
C THR A 88 -8.89 -1.58 -8.20
N VAL A 89 -8.14 -1.62 -7.10
CA VAL A 89 -8.12 -2.79 -6.22
C VAL A 89 -9.49 -2.93 -5.54
N ASP A 90 -9.98 -4.16 -5.47
CA ASP A 90 -11.23 -4.44 -4.76
C ASP A 90 -10.97 -4.51 -3.26
N LEU A 91 -11.04 -3.35 -2.60
CA LEU A 91 -10.73 -3.23 -1.19
C LEU A 91 -11.66 -4.04 -0.29
N GLU A 92 -12.88 -4.30 -0.73
CA GLU A 92 -13.82 -5.10 0.08
C GLU A 92 -13.30 -6.52 0.29
N GLN A 93 -12.57 -7.07 -0.69
CA GLN A 93 -12.09 -8.44 -0.62
C GLN A 93 -10.70 -8.57 -0.02
N CYS A 94 -9.85 -7.54 -0.14
CA CYS A 94 -8.44 -7.73 0.20
C CYS A 94 -7.87 -6.70 1.18
N ARG A 95 -8.69 -5.79 1.68
CA ARG A 95 -8.22 -4.81 2.66
C ARG A 95 -7.81 -5.49 3.95
N TRP A 96 -6.63 -5.17 4.42
CA TRP A 96 -6.07 -5.78 5.62
C TRP A 96 -6.11 -4.78 6.78
N ALA A 97 -6.45 -5.28 7.97
CA ALA A 97 -6.42 -4.49 9.19
C ALA A 97 -5.41 -5.10 10.15
N PHE A 98 -4.51 -4.25 10.65
CA PHE A 98 -3.57 -4.68 11.68
C PHE A 98 -4.32 -4.75 13.01
N ILE A 99 -4.29 -5.91 13.63
CA ILE A 99 -5.00 -6.15 14.88
C ILE A 99 -4.01 -6.54 15.96
#